data_11b1f557a45183f0d000354e79ee9ddc
#
_entry.id   11b1f557a45183f0d000354e79ee9ddc
#
_cell.length_a   1.000
_cell.length_b   1.000
_cell.length_c   1.000
_cell.angle_alpha   90.00
_cell.angle_beta   90.00
_cell.angle_gamma   90.00
#
_symmetry.space_group_name_H-M   'P 1'
#
loop_
_entity.id
_entity.type
_entity.pdbx_description
1 polymer ?
#
loop_
_entity_poly.entity_id
_entity_poly.type
_entity_poly.pdbx_seq_one_letter_code
_entity_poly.pdbx_strand_id
1 'polypeptide(L)'
;EGFDKNPPAVQKSAEEKEKDWEFVVKMMIIIKDLMNGNPNLPEGREEEMVGHNAIAAGFQGQRQWTDFYPNCDFPEALLNTSFDWNGAREPYVLATENDVLNGLGMMFMKLLTNRAQIFADVRTYWSPEAVKKATGYDIEGVAKDAGGFIHLINSGAACLDANGQAKDADGNGVMKPWYEVTEEDQEAILKATTWNAADFGYFRGGGYSSRFVTEAEMPVTMIRLNLVKGLGPMLQIAEGWTVKLPEEVTDVLWKRTDYTWPCTWFAPRTTGEGAFKTAYDVMNNWGANHGAISYGHIGADLITMCSMLRIPVAMHNVPEEKIFRPAAWNAFGMDKEGQDFRACQTYGPLYK
;
A
#
# COMPACT_ATOMS: atom_id res chain seq x y z
N GLU A 1 -14.90 -9.00 -15.38
CA GLU A 1 -14.18 -8.07 -16.25
C GLU A 1 -14.62 -6.65 -15.94
N GLY A 2 -13.65 -5.74 -15.75
CA GLY A 2 -13.90 -4.33 -15.53
C GLY A 2 -14.06 -3.57 -16.86
N PHE A 3 -13.92 -2.26 -16.82
CA PHE A 3 -14.02 -1.44 -18.03
C PHE A 3 -12.66 -1.27 -18.72
N ASP A 4 -12.70 -0.87 -19.97
CA ASP A 4 -11.56 -0.47 -20.78
C ASP A 4 -11.72 1.02 -21.13
N LYS A 5 -10.87 1.88 -20.55
CA LYS A 5 -10.94 3.33 -20.77
C LYS A 5 -10.27 3.79 -22.07
N ASN A 6 -9.56 2.90 -22.74
CA ASN A 6 -8.92 3.25 -24.00
C ASN A 6 -9.97 3.60 -25.08
N PRO A 7 -9.65 4.52 -26.00
CA PRO A 7 -10.54 4.81 -27.12
C PRO A 7 -10.89 3.53 -27.90
N PRO A 8 -12.14 3.32 -28.33
CA PRO A 8 -12.57 2.09 -29.00
C PRO A 8 -11.70 1.67 -30.20
N ALA A 9 -11.12 2.64 -30.90
CA ALA A 9 -10.27 2.38 -32.07
C ALA A 9 -8.91 1.72 -31.75
N VAL A 10 -8.49 1.74 -30.48
CA VAL A 10 -7.21 1.16 -30.02
C VAL A 10 -7.39 0.08 -28.97
N GLN A 11 -8.62 -0.23 -28.57
CA GLN A 11 -8.88 -1.33 -27.64
C GLN A 11 -8.45 -2.66 -28.26
N LYS A 12 -7.86 -3.51 -27.47
CA LYS A 12 -7.52 -4.89 -27.86
C LYS A 12 -8.79 -5.69 -28.10
N SER A 13 -8.76 -6.58 -29.09
CA SER A 13 -9.79 -7.59 -29.31
C SER A 13 -9.91 -8.54 -28.10
N ALA A 14 -10.99 -9.31 -28.03
CA ALA A 14 -11.19 -10.30 -26.99
C ALA A 14 -10.05 -11.35 -26.97
N GLU A 15 -9.57 -11.77 -28.15
CA GLU A 15 -8.46 -12.72 -28.24
C GLU A 15 -7.12 -12.13 -27.75
N GLU A 16 -6.85 -10.86 -28.03
CA GLU A 16 -5.65 -10.18 -27.52
C GLU A 16 -5.72 -9.96 -26.01
N LYS A 17 -6.90 -9.63 -25.49
CA LYS A 17 -7.14 -9.52 -24.04
C LYS A 17 -6.95 -10.85 -23.33
N GLU A 18 -7.39 -11.95 -23.92
CA GLU A 18 -7.16 -13.31 -23.37
C GLU A 18 -5.66 -13.66 -23.34
N LYS A 19 -4.91 -13.29 -24.37
CA LYS A 19 -3.45 -13.46 -24.39
C LYS A 19 -2.76 -12.62 -23.32
N ASP A 20 -3.21 -11.38 -23.08
CA ASP A 20 -2.71 -10.55 -22.00
C ASP A 20 -2.99 -11.19 -20.64
N TRP A 21 -4.20 -11.74 -20.46
CA TRP A 21 -4.58 -12.42 -19.23
C TRP A 21 -3.72 -13.65 -18.98
N GLU A 22 -3.54 -14.51 -19.96
CA GLU A 22 -2.65 -15.66 -19.89
C GLU A 22 -1.21 -15.25 -19.55
N PHE A 23 -0.74 -14.15 -20.13
CA PHE A 23 0.60 -13.64 -19.88
C PHE A 23 0.79 -13.19 -18.43
N VAL A 24 -0.13 -12.38 -17.89
CA VAL A 24 0.01 -11.88 -16.50
C VAL A 24 -0.14 -12.99 -15.46
N VAL A 25 -0.96 -14.01 -15.72
CA VAL A 25 -1.05 -15.21 -14.87
C VAL A 25 0.27 -16.00 -14.89
N LYS A 26 0.85 -16.24 -16.07
CA LYS A 26 2.17 -16.88 -16.20
C LYS A 26 3.24 -16.08 -15.47
N MET A 27 3.23 -14.76 -15.61
CA MET A 27 4.17 -13.89 -14.93
C MET A 27 4.08 -14.05 -13.39
N MET A 28 2.88 -14.11 -12.84
CA MET A 28 2.67 -14.34 -11.42
C MET A 28 3.26 -15.69 -10.95
N ILE A 29 3.03 -16.75 -11.71
CA ILE A 29 3.55 -18.10 -11.39
C ILE A 29 5.08 -18.08 -11.39
N ILE A 30 5.68 -17.49 -12.43
CA ILE A 30 7.14 -17.40 -12.56
C ILE A 30 7.74 -16.62 -11.38
N ILE A 31 7.15 -15.50 -11.00
CA ILE A 31 7.64 -14.71 -9.84
C ILE A 31 7.55 -15.53 -8.55
N LYS A 32 6.44 -16.24 -8.34
CA LYS A 32 6.27 -17.11 -7.17
C LYS A 32 7.33 -18.20 -7.13
N ASP A 33 7.62 -18.83 -8.27
CA ASP A 33 8.67 -19.85 -8.40
C ASP A 33 10.06 -19.25 -8.15
N LEU A 34 10.38 -18.08 -8.71
CA LEU A 34 11.62 -17.37 -8.44
C LEU A 34 11.80 -17.02 -6.97
N MET A 35 10.74 -16.64 -6.28
CA MET A 35 10.80 -16.31 -4.85
C MET A 35 10.98 -17.55 -3.97
N ASN A 36 10.20 -18.60 -4.21
CA ASN A 36 10.12 -19.77 -3.32
C ASN A 36 10.93 -20.97 -3.78
N GLY A 37 11.17 -21.06 -5.08
CA GLY A 37 11.54 -22.29 -5.76
C GLY A 37 10.36 -23.17 -6.14
N ASN A 38 10.58 -24.03 -7.14
CA ASN A 38 9.60 -25.01 -7.58
C ASN A 38 10.32 -26.30 -7.97
N PRO A 39 10.36 -27.33 -7.10
CA PRO A 39 11.09 -28.57 -7.35
C PRO A 39 10.50 -29.43 -8.48
N ASN A 40 9.29 -29.06 -8.98
CA ASN A 40 8.62 -29.81 -10.05
C ASN A 40 8.95 -29.27 -11.45
N LEU A 41 9.82 -28.28 -11.57
CA LEU A 41 10.25 -27.76 -12.85
C LEU A 41 11.11 -28.79 -13.63
N PRO A 42 11.12 -28.75 -14.97
CA PRO A 42 11.92 -29.67 -15.77
C PRO A 42 13.43 -29.45 -15.57
N GLU A 43 14.20 -30.47 -15.86
CA GLU A 43 15.67 -30.42 -15.90
C GLU A 43 16.17 -29.24 -16.76
N GLY A 44 17.23 -28.57 -16.31
CA GLY A 44 17.75 -27.34 -16.92
C GLY A 44 17.14 -26.06 -16.36
N ARG A 45 16.38 -26.15 -15.24
CA ARG A 45 15.79 -25.03 -14.51
C ARG A 45 16.20 -25.06 -13.04
N GLU A 46 17.47 -25.41 -12.76
CA GLU A 46 17.96 -25.65 -11.41
C GLU A 46 17.89 -24.41 -10.51
N GLU A 47 18.10 -23.22 -11.08
CA GLU A 47 18.02 -21.97 -10.35
C GLU A 47 16.57 -21.69 -9.89
N GLU A 48 15.62 -21.82 -10.81
CA GLU A 48 14.19 -21.62 -10.51
C GLU A 48 13.63 -22.73 -9.62
N MET A 49 14.20 -23.95 -9.67
CA MET A 49 13.83 -25.04 -8.77
C MET A 49 14.18 -24.73 -7.31
N VAL A 50 15.32 -24.09 -7.07
CA VAL A 50 15.77 -23.69 -5.72
C VAL A 50 15.09 -22.39 -5.27
N GLY A 51 14.94 -21.43 -6.19
CA GLY A 51 14.45 -20.10 -5.92
C GLY A 51 15.40 -19.27 -5.03
N HIS A 52 14.95 -18.10 -4.63
CA HIS A 52 15.77 -17.15 -3.86
C HIS A 52 15.41 -17.08 -2.38
N ASN A 53 14.46 -17.89 -1.90
CA ASN A 53 13.91 -17.81 -0.55
C ASN A 53 13.53 -16.35 -0.17
N ALA A 54 12.90 -15.65 -1.10
CA ALA A 54 12.60 -14.23 -1.00
C ALA A 54 11.21 -14.00 -0.44
N ILE A 55 11.08 -13.07 0.52
CA ILE A 55 9.80 -12.62 1.08
C ILE A 55 9.33 -11.28 0.50
N ALA A 56 10.20 -10.62 -0.25
CA ALA A 56 9.90 -9.37 -0.93
C ALA A 56 10.62 -9.31 -2.29
N ALA A 57 9.98 -8.66 -3.26
CA ALA A 57 10.51 -8.44 -4.60
C ALA A 57 9.91 -7.17 -5.21
N GLY A 58 10.30 -6.83 -6.43
CA GLY A 58 9.72 -5.73 -7.19
C GLY A 58 10.16 -5.77 -8.65
N PHE A 59 9.37 -5.14 -9.52
CA PHE A 59 9.69 -5.01 -10.93
C PHE A 59 10.50 -3.75 -11.21
N GLN A 60 11.72 -3.91 -11.68
CA GLN A 60 12.56 -2.79 -12.06
C GLN A 60 12.26 -2.32 -13.48
N GLY A 61 12.33 -1.00 -13.71
CA GLY A 61 12.26 -0.43 -15.04
C GLY A 61 10.89 -0.58 -15.70
N GLN A 62 9.82 -0.33 -14.98
CA GLN A 62 8.45 -0.51 -15.39
C GLN A 62 8.16 -0.03 -16.83
N ARG A 63 8.65 1.16 -17.23
CA ARG A 63 8.48 1.68 -18.60
C ARG A 63 9.19 0.87 -19.66
N GLN A 64 10.36 0.33 -19.37
CA GLN A 64 11.10 -0.50 -20.32
C GLN A 64 10.38 -1.80 -20.63
N TRP A 65 9.65 -2.32 -19.65
CA TRP A 65 8.85 -3.53 -19.76
C TRP A 65 7.49 -3.26 -20.38
N THR A 66 6.71 -2.35 -19.81
CA THR A 66 5.29 -2.15 -20.07
C THR A 66 4.97 -1.43 -21.37
N ASP A 67 5.97 -0.93 -22.08
CA ASP A 67 5.80 -0.43 -23.45
C ASP A 67 5.68 -1.58 -24.48
N PHE A 68 6.08 -2.81 -24.12
CA PHE A 68 6.15 -3.95 -25.04
C PHE A 68 5.35 -5.17 -24.57
N TYR A 69 5.18 -5.34 -23.26
CA TYR A 69 4.55 -6.50 -22.65
C TYR A 69 3.45 -6.06 -21.68
N PRO A 70 2.47 -6.94 -21.38
CA PRO A 70 1.49 -6.68 -20.35
C PRO A 70 2.14 -6.25 -19.03
N ASN A 71 1.50 -5.33 -18.32
CA ASN A 71 2.00 -4.77 -17.06
C ASN A 71 2.07 -5.83 -15.94
N CYS A 72 2.69 -5.45 -14.82
CA CYS A 72 2.87 -6.32 -13.67
C CYS A 72 1.82 -6.10 -12.56
N ASP A 73 0.78 -5.30 -12.78
CA ASP A 73 -0.20 -4.95 -11.74
C ASP A 73 -0.95 -6.17 -11.19
N PHE A 74 -1.32 -7.12 -12.07
CA PHE A 74 -1.97 -8.36 -11.64
C PHE A 74 -1.09 -9.19 -10.72
N PRO A 75 0.16 -9.57 -11.08
CA PRO A 75 1.06 -10.28 -10.17
C PRO A 75 1.34 -9.52 -8.89
N GLU A 76 1.55 -8.21 -8.94
CA GLU A 76 1.78 -7.39 -7.76
C GLU A 76 0.58 -7.43 -6.81
N ALA A 77 -0.65 -7.25 -7.32
CA ALA A 77 -1.86 -7.31 -6.51
C ALA A 77 -2.05 -8.69 -5.88
N LEU A 78 -1.97 -9.76 -6.67
CA LEU A 78 -2.23 -11.13 -6.19
C LEU A 78 -1.14 -11.62 -5.21
N LEU A 79 0.13 -11.34 -5.45
CA LEU A 79 1.20 -11.75 -4.55
C LEU A 79 1.18 -10.99 -3.22
N ASN A 80 0.72 -9.75 -3.20
CA ASN A 80 0.47 -9.01 -1.96
C ASN A 80 -0.80 -9.44 -1.22
N THR A 81 -1.71 -10.18 -1.88
CA THR A 81 -2.97 -10.68 -1.28
C THR A 81 -2.71 -11.91 -0.40
N SER A 82 -3.54 -12.14 0.61
CA SER A 82 -3.41 -13.21 1.60
C SER A 82 -3.88 -14.60 1.10
N PHE A 83 -4.22 -14.72 -0.17
CA PHE A 83 -4.64 -15.99 -0.79
C PHE A 83 -4.29 -16.04 -2.29
N ASP A 84 -4.33 -17.23 -2.84
CA ASP A 84 -4.29 -17.48 -4.29
C ASP A 84 -5.16 -18.72 -4.62
N TRP A 85 -4.99 -19.31 -5.81
CA TRP A 85 -5.76 -20.48 -6.25
C TRP A 85 -5.54 -21.75 -5.40
N ASN A 86 -4.55 -21.75 -4.47
CA ASN A 86 -4.33 -22.83 -3.50
C ASN A 86 -4.97 -22.53 -2.14
N GLY A 87 -5.70 -21.42 -2.01
CA GLY A 87 -6.32 -20.98 -0.76
C GLY A 87 -5.51 -19.91 -0.03
N ALA A 88 -5.82 -19.72 1.25
CA ALA A 88 -5.15 -18.74 2.11
C ALA A 88 -3.66 -19.06 2.28
N ARG A 89 -2.85 -18.04 2.25
CA ARG A 89 -1.39 -18.11 2.43
C ARG A 89 -0.81 -16.81 2.99
N GLU A 90 0.36 -16.91 3.54
CA GLU A 90 1.14 -15.72 3.89
C GLU A 90 1.37 -14.85 2.65
N PRO A 91 1.01 -13.54 2.68
CA PRO A 91 1.24 -12.65 1.56
C PRO A 91 2.73 -12.40 1.35
N TYR A 92 3.13 -12.29 0.10
CA TYR A 92 4.43 -11.76 -0.27
C TYR A 92 4.42 -10.23 -0.17
N VAL A 93 5.57 -9.61 -0.39
CA VAL A 93 5.68 -8.16 -0.57
C VAL A 93 6.23 -7.91 -1.96
N LEU A 94 5.39 -7.41 -2.84
CA LEU A 94 5.79 -6.90 -4.15
C LEU A 94 5.69 -5.37 -4.12
N ALA A 95 6.81 -4.70 -4.35
CA ALA A 95 6.86 -3.26 -4.38
C ALA A 95 6.76 -2.76 -5.82
N THR A 96 5.73 -1.97 -6.11
CA THR A 96 5.56 -1.29 -7.40
C THR A 96 6.80 -0.47 -7.74
N GLU A 97 7.19 -0.45 -9.01
CA GLU A 97 8.38 0.25 -9.53
C GLU A 97 9.70 -0.17 -8.86
N ASN A 98 9.71 -1.29 -8.17
CA ASN A 98 10.83 -1.75 -7.35
C ASN A 98 11.28 -0.70 -6.31
N ASP A 99 10.33 0.04 -5.72
CA ASP A 99 10.62 0.95 -4.61
C ASP A 99 10.94 0.15 -3.34
N VAL A 100 12.21 -0.21 -3.20
CA VAL A 100 12.71 -1.03 -2.09
C VAL A 100 12.39 -0.41 -0.73
N LEU A 101 12.46 0.91 -0.60
CA LEU A 101 12.21 1.58 0.68
C LEU A 101 10.74 1.48 1.09
N ASN A 102 9.82 1.57 0.13
CA ASN A 102 8.41 1.34 0.40
C ASN A 102 8.11 -0.14 0.64
N GLY A 103 8.74 -1.03 -0.12
CA GLY A 103 8.68 -2.48 0.10
C GLY A 103 9.16 -2.91 1.49
N LEU A 104 10.23 -2.30 2.02
CA LEU A 104 10.67 -2.52 3.40
C LEU A 104 9.62 -2.05 4.41
N GLY A 105 8.95 -0.91 4.15
CA GLY A 105 7.83 -0.46 4.96
C GLY A 105 6.68 -1.47 4.98
N MET A 106 6.28 -1.98 3.80
CA MET A 106 5.27 -3.03 3.69
C MET A 106 5.68 -4.29 4.47
N MET A 107 6.94 -4.71 4.35
CA MET A 107 7.47 -5.87 5.07
C MET A 107 7.41 -5.68 6.58
N PHE A 108 7.79 -4.51 7.11
CA PHE A 108 7.69 -4.20 8.53
C PHE A 108 6.26 -4.34 9.04
N MET A 109 5.31 -3.75 8.35
CA MET A 109 3.90 -3.82 8.74
C MET A 109 3.33 -5.23 8.61
N LYS A 110 3.69 -5.96 7.54
CA LYS A 110 3.29 -7.37 7.37
C LYS A 110 3.77 -8.22 8.54
N LEU A 111 5.04 -8.11 8.93
CA LEU A 111 5.62 -8.89 10.03
C LEU A 111 5.02 -8.54 11.41
N LEU A 112 4.59 -7.29 11.60
CA LEU A 112 3.93 -6.86 12.83
C LEU A 112 2.46 -7.31 12.90
N THR A 113 1.78 -7.39 11.76
CA THR A 113 0.32 -7.58 11.73
C THR A 113 -0.12 -8.94 11.19
N ASN A 114 0.76 -9.68 10.53
CA ASN A 114 0.43 -10.88 9.75
C ASN A 114 -0.66 -10.65 8.69
N ARG A 115 -0.80 -9.41 8.22
CA ARG A 115 -1.80 -9.00 7.22
C ARG A 115 -1.16 -8.68 5.89
N ALA A 116 -1.96 -8.75 4.85
CA ALA A 116 -1.63 -8.18 3.55
C ALA A 116 -1.41 -6.66 3.66
N GLN A 117 -0.67 -6.08 2.73
CA GLN A 117 -0.29 -4.67 2.77
C GLN A 117 -0.62 -3.97 1.45
N ILE A 118 -0.73 -2.65 1.52
CA ILE A 118 -1.01 -1.80 0.37
C ILE A 118 0.21 -0.93 0.08
N PHE A 119 0.70 -1.00 -1.14
CA PHE A 119 1.58 0.03 -1.68
C PHE A 119 0.71 1.15 -2.24
N ALA A 120 0.99 2.40 -1.96
CA ALA A 120 0.19 3.52 -2.44
C ALA A 120 1.04 4.67 -2.98
N ASP A 121 0.56 5.25 -4.07
CA ASP A 121 1.01 6.56 -4.56
C ASP A 121 0.30 7.68 -3.80
N VAL A 122 1.04 8.60 -3.25
CA VAL A 122 0.51 9.83 -2.65
C VAL A 122 0.24 10.84 -3.77
N ARG A 123 -1.02 10.89 -4.24
CA ARG A 123 -1.34 11.60 -5.50
C ARG A 123 -1.85 13.01 -5.32
N THR A 124 -2.90 13.19 -4.55
CA THR A 124 -3.66 14.44 -4.57
C THR A 124 -4.23 14.73 -3.19
N TYR A 125 -4.07 15.96 -2.75
CA TYR A 125 -4.83 16.50 -1.63
C TYR A 125 -6.17 17.06 -2.13
N TRP A 126 -7.26 16.67 -1.48
CA TRP A 126 -8.58 17.20 -1.69
C TRP A 126 -8.97 18.08 -0.50
N SER A 127 -9.00 19.41 -0.70
CA SER A 127 -9.53 20.33 0.30
C SER A 127 -11.06 20.28 0.33
N PRO A 128 -11.71 20.68 1.43
CA PRO A 128 -13.16 20.78 1.51
C PRO A 128 -13.76 21.60 0.37
N GLU A 129 -13.12 22.72 0.03
CA GLU A 129 -13.57 23.62 -1.03
C GLU A 129 -13.41 22.97 -2.42
N ALA A 130 -12.35 22.21 -2.64
CA ALA A 130 -12.12 21.52 -3.91
C ALA A 130 -13.16 20.41 -4.14
N VAL A 131 -13.47 19.63 -3.10
CA VAL A 131 -14.54 18.63 -3.12
C VAL A 131 -15.88 19.27 -3.41
N LYS A 132 -16.24 20.30 -2.65
CA LYS A 132 -17.50 21.04 -2.82
C LYS A 132 -17.64 21.59 -4.23
N LYS A 133 -16.58 22.21 -4.75
CA LYS A 133 -16.57 22.77 -6.11
C LYS A 133 -16.72 21.67 -7.19
N ALA A 134 -16.14 20.51 -6.95
CA ALA A 134 -16.13 19.42 -7.93
C ALA A 134 -17.44 18.63 -7.96
N THR A 135 -18.07 18.44 -6.80
CA THR A 135 -19.15 17.46 -6.59
C THR A 135 -20.41 18.05 -5.96
N GLY A 136 -20.35 19.24 -5.39
CA GLY A 136 -21.42 19.81 -4.57
C GLY A 136 -21.48 19.25 -3.13
N TYR A 137 -20.68 18.24 -2.81
CA TYR A 137 -20.69 17.57 -1.51
C TYR A 137 -19.84 18.32 -0.45
N ASP A 138 -20.37 18.46 0.74
CA ASP A 138 -19.64 18.95 1.91
C ASP A 138 -19.06 17.75 2.66
N ILE A 139 -17.74 17.72 2.83
CA ILE A 139 -17.10 16.63 3.56
C ILE A 139 -17.45 16.70 5.07
N GLU A 140 -17.52 15.54 5.69
CA GLU A 140 -17.93 15.37 7.09
C GLU A 140 -16.92 14.51 7.86
N GLY A 141 -17.14 14.35 9.17
CA GLY A 141 -16.37 13.47 10.05
C GLY A 141 -14.87 13.71 9.98
N VAL A 142 -14.10 12.63 10.01
CA VAL A 142 -12.62 12.68 10.06
C VAL A 142 -11.99 13.48 8.93
N ALA A 143 -12.58 13.46 7.74
CA ALA A 143 -12.10 14.23 6.60
C ALA A 143 -12.26 15.75 6.83
N LYS A 144 -13.37 16.16 7.43
CA LYS A 144 -13.60 17.56 7.81
C LYS A 144 -12.65 18.00 8.90
N ASP A 145 -12.48 17.18 9.94
CA ASP A 145 -11.59 17.46 11.06
C ASP A 145 -10.13 17.57 10.63
N ALA A 146 -9.72 16.76 9.66
CA ALA A 146 -8.39 16.82 9.06
C ALA A 146 -8.18 17.96 8.05
N GLY A 147 -9.23 18.76 7.78
CA GLY A 147 -9.19 19.83 6.78
C GLY A 147 -9.06 19.31 5.35
N GLY A 148 -9.59 18.12 5.08
CA GLY A 148 -9.52 17.43 3.79
C GLY A 148 -9.01 16.02 3.91
N PHE A 149 -8.65 15.42 2.77
CA PHE A 149 -8.08 14.07 2.72
C PHE A 149 -7.09 13.92 1.57
N ILE A 150 -6.25 12.91 1.68
CA ILE A 150 -5.26 12.56 0.66
C ILE A 150 -5.83 11.42 -0.19
N HIS A 151 -5.78 11.58 -1.50
CA HIS A 151 -6.05 10.50 -2.43
C HIS A 151 -4.78 9.67 -2.59
N LEU A 152 -4.86 8.44 -2.18
CA LEU A 152 -3.84 7.42 -2.35
C LEU A 152 -4.35 6.45 -3.40
N ILE A 153 -3.58 6.26 -4.48
CA ILE A 153 -3.90 5.26 -5.52
C ILE A 153 -2.75 4.26 -5.62
N ASN A 154 -3.01 3.12 -6.22
CA ASN A 154 -1.98 2.13 -6.42
C ASN A 154 -2.01 1.55 -7.84
N SER A 155 -0.87 1.57 -8.51
CA SER A 155 -0.69 1.01 -9.84
C SER A 155 -0.15 -0.43 -9.80
N GLY A 156 -0.68 -1.29 -8.92
CA GLY A 156 -0.27 -2.69 -8.86
C GLY A 156 -0.40 -3.30 -7.47
N ALA A 157 0.54 -3.02 -6.59
CA ALA A 157 0.69 -3.71 -5.30
C ALA A 157 -0.33 -3.30 -4.21
N ALA A 158 -1.61 -3.19 -4.55
CA ALA A 158 -2.70 -3.11 -3.59
C ALA A 158 -3.29 -4.50 -3.38
N CYS A 159 -3.08 -5.10 -2.20
CA CYS A 159 -3.68 -6.38 -1.87
C CYS A 159 -5.22 -6.31 -1.98
N LEU A 160 -5.84 -7.36 -2.48
CA LEU A 160 -7.30 -7.41 -2.65
C LEU A 160 -8.03 -7.38 -1.31
N ASP A 161 -7.42 -7.90 -0.24
CA ASP A 161 -7.93 -7.86 1.14
C ASP A 161 -8.38 -6.46 1.57
N ALA A 162 -7.76 -5.44 1.00
CA ALA A 162 -8.03 -4.04 1.34
C ALA A 162 -9.43 -3.55 0.91
N ASN A 163 -10.16 -4.32 0.11
CA ASN A 163 -11.55 -3.98 -0.22
C ASN A 163 -12.52 -4.24 0.95
N GLY A 164 -12.06 -4.84 2.06
CA GLY A 164 -12.80 -4.96 3.31
C GLY A 164 -13.98 -5.92 3.29
N GLN A 165 -14.02 -6.86 2.33
CA GLN A 165 -15.13 -7.80 2.24
C GLN A 165 -15.04 -8.94 3.26
N ALA A 166 -13.85 -9.23 3.79
CA ALA A 166 -13.74 -10.10 4.95
C ALA A 166 -14.45 -9.46 6.16
N LYS A 167 -15.11 -10.28 6.99
CA LYS A 167 -15.93 -9.80 8.09
C LYS A 167 -15.41 -10.30 9.43
N ASP A 168 -15.49 -9.44 10.46
CA ASP A 168 -15.30 -9.82 11.85
C ASP A 168 -16.55 -10.52 12.41
N ALA A 169 -16.51 -10.90 13.69
CA ALA A 169 -17.61 -11.56 14.38
C ALA A 169 -18.89 -10.69 14.46
N ASP A 170 -18.75 -9.38 14.37
CA ASP A 170 -19.84 -8.40 14.43
C ASP A 170 -20.36 -8.04 13.02
N GLY A 171 -19.75 -8.59 11.97
CA GLY A 171 -20.12 -8.35 10.57
C GLY A 171 -19.52 -7.07 9.95
N ASN A 172 -18.57 -6.43 10.63
CA ASN A 172 -17.88 -5.27 10.08
C ASN A 172 -16.81 -5.70 9.07
N GLY A 173 -16.58 -4.86 8.06
CA GLY A 173 -15.49 -5.05 7.12
C GLY A 173 -14.13 -4.96 7.83
N VAL A 174 -13.24 -5.92 7.57
CA VAL A 174 -11.91 -5.96 8.19
C VAL A 174 -10.87 -6.49 7.21
N MET A 175 -9.61 -6.28 7.52
CA MET A 175 -8.51 -7.03 6.93
C MET A 175 -7.98 -8.00 7.99
N LYS A 176 -8.23 -9.30 7.80
CA LYS A 176 -7.82 -10.36 8.72
C LYS A 176 -6.33 -10.65 8.63
N PRO A 177 -5.69 -11.17 9.69
CA PRO A 177 -4.44 -11.91 9.54
C PRO A 177 -4.62 -13.03 8.52
N TRP A 178 -3.59 -13.28 7.70
CA TRP A 178 -3.71 -14.21 6.55
C TRP A 178 -4.21 -15.60 6.92
N TYR A 179 -3.84 -16.11 8.12
CA TYR A 179 -4.25 -17.43 8.61
C TYR A 179 -5.69 -17.51 9.13
N GLU A 180 -6.40 -16.38 9.19
CA GLU A 180 -7.82 -16.28 9.58
C GLU A 180 -8.73 -16.04 8.35
N VAL A 181 -8.16 -15.92 7.16
CA VAL A 181 -8.91 -15.68 5.92
C VAL A 181 -9.57 -16.99 5.47
N THR A 182 -10.91 -17.01 5.45
CA THR A 182 -11.71 -18.17 5.06
C THR A 182 -11.96 -18.22 3.55
N GLU A 183 -12.50 -19.34 3.05
CA GLU A 183 -12.91 -19.45 1.65
C GLU A 183 -14.01 -18.45 1.31
N GLU A 184 -14.96 -18.24 2.23
CA GLU A 184 -16.03 -17.25 2.06
C GLU A 184 -15.48 -15.80 1.97
N ASP A 185 -14.45 -15.48 2.77
CA ASP A 185 -13.75 -14.20 2.66
C ASP A 185 -13.10 -14.04 1.29
N GLN A 186 -12.41 -15.07 0.79
CA GLN A 186 -11.73 -15.06 -0.51
C GLN A 186 -12.74 -14.83 -1.64
N GLU A 187 -13.86 -15.54 -1.64
CA GLU A 187 -14.92 -15.38 -2.62
C GLU A 187 -15.52 -13.98 -2.59
N ALA A 188 -15.79 -13.43 -1.41
CA ALA A 188 -16.32 -12.08 -1.25
C ALA A 188 -15.33 -11.01 -1.74
N ILE A 189 -14.05 -11.15 -1.40
CA ILE A 189 -12.98 -10.26 -1.84
C ILE A 189 -12.84 -10.28 -3.38
N LEU A 190 -12.81 -11.48 -3.98
CA LEU A 190 -12.72 -11.60 -5.44
C LEU A 190 -13.94 -11.02 -6.14
N LYS A 191 -15.14 -11.24 -5.63
CA LYS A 191 -16.39 -10.71 -6.19
C LYS A 191 -16.45 -9.19 -6.17
N ALA A 192 -15.85 -8.56 -5.17
CA ALA A 192 -15.79 -7.10 -5.02
C ALA A 192 -14.64 -6.46 -5.81
N THR A 193 -13.76 -7.25 -6.39
CA THR A 193 -12.64 -6.77 -7.21
C THR A 193 -12.99 -6.86 -8.68
N THR A 194 -12.77 -5.78 -9.42
CA THR A 194 -12.82 -5.81 -10.89
C THR A 194 -11.41 -5.70 -11.47
N TRP A 195 -11.23 -6.23 -12.68
CA TRP A 195 -9.97 -6.16 -13.43
C TRP A 195 -10.18 -5.32 -14.67
N ASN A 196 -9.55 -4.15 -14.71
CA ASN A 196 -9.63 -3.22 -15.81
C ASN A 196 -8.50 -3.48 -16.81
N ALA A 197 -8.80 -3.34 -18.09
CA ALA A 197 -7.75 -3.28 -19.10
C ALA A 197 -6.83 -2.08 -18.82
N ALA A 198 -5.54 -2.30 -19.03
CA ALA A 198 -4.53 -1.27 -18.80
C ALA A 198 -4.77 -0.04 -19.69
N ASP A 199 -4.49 1.13 -19.14
CA ASP A 199 -4.46 2.38 -19.89
C ASP A 199 -3.20 2.45 -20.76
N PHE A 200 -3.36 2.51 -22.07
CA PHE A 200 -2.24 2.60 -23.01
C PHE A 200 -1.45 3.92 -22.92
N GLY A 201 -1.97 4.92 -22.22
CA GLY A 201 -1.21 6.11 -21.86
C GLY A 201 -0.05 5.81 -20.88
N TYR A 202 -0.23 4.75 -20.07
CA TYR A 202 0.77 4.27 -19.11
C TYR A 202 1.42 2.97 -19.55
N PHE A 203 0.64 1.99 -20.03
CA PHE A 203 1.05 0.61 -20.30
C PHE A 203 0.71 0.20 -21.73
N ARG A 204 1.53 0.58 -22.68
CA ARG A 204 1.29 0.32 -24.12
C ARG A 204 1.22 -1.17 -24.45
N GLY A 205 1.93 -2.01 -23.69
CA GLY A 205 1.91 -3.45 -23.84
C GLY A 205 0.60 -4.11 -23.39
N GLY A 206 -0.25 -3.39 -22.65
CA GLY A 206 -1.53 -3.91 -22.15
C GLY A 206 -1.42 -4.49 -20.74
N GLY A 207 -2.23 -5.50 -20.46
CA GLY A 207 -2.37 -6.15 -19.15
C GLY A 207 -3.59 -5.67 -18.38
N TYR A 208 -3.62 -5.95 -17.07
CA TYR A 208 -4.77 -5.70 -16.21
C TYR A 208 -4.37 -5.11 -14.87
N SER A 209 -5.19 -4.20 -14.38
CA SER A 209 -5.07 -3.63 -13.04
C SER A 209 -6.32 -3.95 -12.21
N SER A 210 -6.15 -4.28 -10.94
CA SER A 210 -7.28 -4.43 -10.02
C SER A 210 -7.96 -3.09 -9.79
N ARG A 211 -9.25 -3.12 -9.51
CA ARG A 211 -10.03 -1.92 -9.21
C ARG A 211 -11.00 -2.19 -8.06
N PHE A 212 -10.84 -1.42 -7.00
CA PHE A 212 -11.74 -1.35 -5.85
C PHE A 212 -11.49 -0.06 -5.07
N VAL A 213 -12.38 0.29 -4.16
CA VAL A 213 -12.14 1.30 -3.13
C VAL A 213 -11.88 0.56 -1.84
N THR A 214 -10.86 0.98 -1.09
CA THR A 214 -10.59 0.41 0.24
C THR A 214 -11.78 0.62 1.16
N GLU A 215 -12.03 -0.33 2.07
CA GLU A 215 -13.09 -0.22 3.08
C GLU A 215 -13.01 1.12 3.80
N ALA A 216 -14.17 1.74 3.99
CA ALA A 216 -14.27 3.06 4.60
C ALA A 216 -14.27 3.00 6.13
N GLU A 217 -13.96 4.13 6.77
CA GLU A 217 -14.00 4.30 8.24
C GLU A 217 -13.05 3.35 9.02
N MET A 218 -12.08 2.76 8.31
CA MET A 218 -11.08 1.90 8.91
C MET A 218 -9.94 2.71 9.50
N PRO A 219 -9.48 2.35 10.72
CA PRO A 219 -8.20 2.86 11.20
C PRO A 219 -7.08 2.33 10.31
N VAL A 220 -6.17 3.21 9.90
CA VAL A 220 -5.01 2.85 9.06
C VAL A 220 -3.75 3.57 9.52
N THR A 221 -2.63 2.96 9.24
CA THR A 221 -1.30 3.55 9.41
C THR A 221 -0.60 3.58 8.07
N MET A 222 -0.18 4.77 7.65
CA MET A 222 0.67 4.97 6.48
C MET A 222 2.10 5.21 6.96
N ILE A 223 3.06 4.56 6.32
CA ILE A 223 4.49 4.74 6.60
C ILE A 223 5.31 4.95 5.35
N ARG A 224 6.46 5.59 5.53
CA ARG A 224 7.50 5.69 4.51
C ARG A 224 8.88 5.60 5.15
N LEU A 225 9.68 4.66 4.67
CA LEU A 225 11.10 4.62 4.98
C LEU A 225 11.84 5.50 3.98
N ASN A 226 12.64 6.44 4.48
CA ASN A 226 13.45 7.36 3.68
C ASN A 226 14.92 7.15 3.97
N LEU A 227 15.79 7.39 2.98
CA LEU A 227 17.23 7.49 3.18
C LEU A 227 17.62 8.97 3.22
N VAL A 228 18.05 9.43 4.38
CA VAL A 228 18.43 10.82 4.59
C VAL A 228 19.95 10.94 4.57
N LYS A 229 20.46 11.83 3.70
CA LYS A 229 21.90 12.04 3.58
C LYS A 229 22.53 12.41 4.92
N GLY A 230 23.53 11.67 5.34
CA GLY A 230 24.25 11.87 6.59
C GLY A 230 23.60 11.29 7.84
N LEU A 231 22.34 10.78 7.73
CA LEU A 231 21.62 10.14 8.82
C LEU A 231 21.40 8.64 8.56
N GLY A 232 21.06 8.27 7.34
CA GLY A 232 20.69 6.91 6.98
C GLY A 232 19.17 6.74 6.89
N PRO A 233 18.64 5.54 7.17
CA PRO A 233 17.21 5.29 7.14
C PRO A 233 16.47 6.05 8.23
N MET A 234 15.27 6.52 7.90
CA MET A 234 14.39 7.27 8.78
C MET A 234 12.94 6.94 8.43
N LEU A 235 12.11 6.66 9.42
CA LEU A 235 10.71 6.33 9.21
C LEU A 235 9.81 7.55 9.43
N GLN A 236 8.83 7.71 8.55
CA GLN A 236 7.66 8.59 8.75
C GLN A 236 6.43 7.72 8.99
N ILE A 237 5.57 8.14 9.91
CA ILE A 237 4.37 7.43 10.33
C ILE A 237 3.20 8.41 10.39
N ALA A 238 2.11 8.09 9.70
CA ALA A 238 0.87 8.84 9.76
C ALA A 238 -0.29 7.88 10.05
N GLU A 239 -0.81 7.89 11.27
CA GLU A 239 -2.07 7.23 11.60
C GLU A 239 -3.27 8.09 11.18
N GLY A 240 -4.35 7.44 10.79
CA GLY A 240 -5.58 8.11 10.41
C GLY A 240 -6.68 7.10 10.08
N TRP A 241 -7.58 7.49 9.22
CA TRP A 241 -8.73 6.67 8.83
C TRP A 241 -8.97 6.74 7.33
N THR A 242 -9.52 5.67 6.79
CA THR A 242 -10.12 5.73 5.47
C THR A 242 -11.43 6.51 5.53
N VAL A 243 -11.69 7.31 4.49
CA VAL A 243 -12.85 8.20 4.46
C VAL A 243 -13.98 7.55 3.68
N LYS A 244 -15.20 7.64 4.22
CA LYS A 244 -16.41 7.28 3.50
C LYS A 244 -16.87 8.46 2.65
N LEU A 245 -17.04 8.23 1.36
CA LEU A 245 -17.64 9.18 0.43
C LEU A 245 -18.85 8.54 -0.25
N PRO A 246 -19.88 9.30 -0.61
CA PRO A 246 -20.93 8.82 -1.51
C PRO A 246 -20.33 8.30 -2.84
N GLU A 247 -20.95 7.30 -3.44
CA GLU A 247 -20.45 6.67 -4.66
C GLU A 247 -20.27 7.68 -5.80
N GLU A 248 -21.23 8.55 -5.98
CA GLU A 248 -21.20 9.60 -7.01
C GLU A 248 -20.07 10.62 -6.78
N VAL A 249 -19.73 10.91 -5.50
CA VAL A 249 -18.61 11.79 -5.14
C VAL A 249 -17.29 11.07 -5.43
N THR A 250 -17.17 9.83 -5.00
CA THR A 250 -16.01 8.96 -5.27
C THR A 250 -15.74 8.89 -6.76
N ASP A 251 -16.74 8.63 -7.56
CA ASP A 251 -16.63 8.52 -9.03
C ASP A 251 -16.11 9.81 -9.69
N VAL A 252 -16.61 10.96 -9.27
CA VAL A 252 -16.16 12.26 -9.81
C VAL A 252 -14.70 12.52 -9.44
N LEU A 253 -14.33 12.31 -8.18
CA LEU A 253 -12.97 12.60 -7.70
C LEU A 253 -11.96 11.61 -8.28
N TRP A 254 -12.31 10.33 -8.33
CA TRP A 254 -11.47 9.27 -8.89
C TRP A 254 -11.20 9.48 -10.38
N LYS A 255 -12.22 9.84 -11.17
CA LYS A 255 -12.06 10.17 -12.59
C LYS A 255 -11.17 11.36 -12.89
N ARG A 256 -10.93 12.22 -11.90
CA ARG A 256 -10.01 13.36 -12.03
C ARG A 256 -8.54 12.98 -11.78
N THR A 257 -8.30 11.75 -11.36
CA THR A 257 -6.98 11.18 -11.18
C THR A 257 -6.83 9.97 -12.09
N ASP A 258 -6.60 8.79 -11.54
CA ASP A 258 -6.45 7.55 -12.28
C ASP A 258 -7.40 6.47 -11.75
N TYR A 259 -8.59 6.40 -12.33
CA TYR A 259 -9.65 5.53 -11.86
C TYR A 259 -9.55 4.07 -12.36
N THR A 260 -8.44 3.71 -12.99
CA THR A 260 -8.13 2.33 -13.37
C THR A 260 -7.52 1.51 -12.25
N TRP A 261 -7.04 2.16 -11.20
CA TRP A 261 -6.35 1.55 -10.07
C TRP A 261 -7.14 1.63 -8.77
N PRO A 262 -6.82 0.79 -7.77
CA PRO A 262 -7.42 0.88 -6.45
C PRO A 262 -7.26 2.25 -5.82
N CYS A 263 -8.25 2.64 -5.05
CA CYS A 263 -8.37 3.97 -4.47
C CYS A 263 -8.51 3.89 -2.95
N THR A 264 -7.74 4.71 -2.24
CA THR A 264 -7.89 4.93 -0.80
C THR A 264 -8.06 6.43 -0.54
N TRP A 265 -9.13 6.80 0.14
CA TRP A 265 -9.33 8.14 0.67
C TRP A 265 -8.81 8.17 2.11
N PHE A 266 -7.73 8.89 2.36
CA PHE A 266 -7.03 8.88 3.64
C PHE A 266 -7.11 10.23 4.35
N ALA A 267 -7.71 10.24 5.54
CA ALA A 267 -7.68 11.39 6.45
C ALA A 267 -6.72 11.07 7.61
N PRO A 268 -5.56 11.74 7.70
CA PRO A 268 -4.66 11.55 8.83
C PRO A 268 -5.24 12.13 10.11
N ARG A 269 -4.90 11.55 11.26
CA ARG A 269 -5.13 12.17 12.56
C ARG A 269 -4.32 13.46 12.63
N THR A 270 -4.98 14.57 12.91
CA THR A 270 -4.35 15.88 13.04
C THR A 270 -4.06 16.22 14.49
N THR A 271 -2.97 16.95 14.73
CA THR A 271 -2.55 17.44 16.06
C THR A 271 -2.81 18.94 16.21
N GLY A 272 -3.19 19.61 15.12
CA GLY A 272 -3.41 21.06 15.07
C GLY A 272 -2.14 21.89 14.83
N GLU A 273 -0.96 21.25 14.77
CA GLU A 273 0.33 21.94 14.60
C GLU A 273 1.31 21.10 13.78
N GLY A 274 2.39 21.74 13.33
CA GLY A 274 3.50 21.10 12.64
C GLY A 274 3.09 20.36 11.36
N ALA A 275 3.74 19.24 11.09
CA ALA A 275 3.49 18.39 9.92
C ALA A 275 2.12 17.69 9.96
N PHE A 276 1.43 17.70 11.08
CA PHE A 276 0.11 17.10 11.28
C PHE A 276 -0.97 18.13 11.57
N LYS A 277 -0.78 19.38 11.14
CA LYS A 277 -1.78 20.45 11.32
C LYS A 277 -3.05 20.15 10.51
N THR A 278 -2.89 19.75 9.27
CA THR A 278 -3.98 19.35 8.37
C THR A 278 -3.53 18.18 7.47
N ALA A 279 -4.46 17.58 6.72
CA ALA A 279 -4.15 16.58 5.71
C ALA A 279 -3.17 17.13 4.64
N TYR A 280 -3.28 18.41 4.29
CA TYR A 280 -2.33 19.05 3.39
C TYR A 280 -0.91 19.09 3.96
N ASP A 281 -0.76 19.44 5.24
CA ASP A 281 0.55 19.51 5.88
C ASP A 281 1.20 18.13 5.94
N VAL A 282 0.44 17.06 6.19
CA VAL A 282 0.94 15.68 6.13
C VAL A 282 1.50 15.38 4.74
N MET A 283 0.72 15.63 3.69
CA MET A 283 1.16 15.38 2.32
C MET A 283 2.37 16.23 1.95
N ASN A 284 2.38 17.51 2.32
CA ASN A 284 3.47 18.45 2.01
C ASN A 284 4.80 18.11 2.72
N ASN A 285 4.73 17.45 3.87
CA ASN A 285 5.90 17.01 4.64
C ASN A 285 6.26 15.53 4.42
N TRP A 286 5.52 14.83 3.57
CA TRP A 286 5.81 13.43 3.24
C TRP A 286 7.04 13.33 2.35
N GLY A 287 7.98 12.46 2.70
CA GLY A 287 9.31 12.42 2.09
C GLY A 287 9.40 11.77 0.71
N ALA A 288 8.29 11.28 0.16
CA ALA A 288 8.24 10.61 -1.14
C ALA A 288 6.83 10.68 -1.75
N ASN A 289 6.73 10.30 -3.02
CA ASN A 289 5.45 10.09 -3.70
C ASN A 289 4.78 8.75 -3.36
N HIS A 290 5.43 7.90 -2.58
CA HIS A 290 4.89 6.60 -2.15
C HIS A 290 4.73 6.53 -0.63
N GLY A 291 3.80 5.68 -0.20
CA GLY A 291 3.60 5.26 1.19
C GLY A 291 3.08 3.83 1.24
N ALA A 292 3.44 3.09 2.27
CA ALA A 292 2.86 1.79 2.56
C ALA A 292 1.73 1.94 3.58
N ILE A 293 0.61 1.23 3.40
CA ILE A 293 -0.56 1.33 4.26
C ILE A 293 -0.90 -0.03 4.86
N SER A 294 -1.17 -0.04 6.15
CA SER A 294 -1.75 -1.18 6.88
C SER A 294 -3.01 -0.78 7.60
N TYR A 295 -3.97 -1.70 7.69
CA TYR A 295 -5.12 -1.51 8.56
C TYR A 295 -4.72 -1.62 10.03
N GLY A 296 -5.31 -0.76 10.84
CA GLY A 296 -5.01 -0.59 12.26
C GLY A 296 -4.13 0.61 12.55
N HIS A 297 -4.23 1.12 13.77
CA HIS A 297 -3.29 2.11 14.33
C HIS A 297 -2.14 1.36 14.98
N ILE A 298 -1.09 1.08 14.21
CA ILE A 298 0.10 0.32 14.62
C ILE A 298 1.35 1.19 14.77
N GLY A 299 1.17 2.50 14.83
CA GLY A 299 2.28 3.44 14.93
C GLY A 299 3.15 3.23 16.17
N ALA A 300 2.54 2.87 17.31
CA ALA A 300 3.28 2.58 18.54
C ALA A 300 4.19 1.35 18.40
N ASP A 301 3.72 0.30 17.74
CA ASP A 301 4.50 -0.92 17.48
C ASP A 301 5.65 -0.63 16.51
N LEU A 302 5.39 0.18 15.48
CA LEU A 302 6.41 0.63 14.53
C LEU A 302 7.49 1.47 15.20
N ILE A 303 7.13 2.40 16.10
CA ILE A 303 8.09 3.18 16.88
C ILE A 303 8.94 2.26 17.74
N THR A 304 8.33 1.29 18.40
CA THR A 304 9.05 0.30 19.23
C THR A 304 10.02 -0.53 18.39
N MET A 305 9.58 -1.04 17.25
CA MET A 305 10.43 -1.78 16.31
C MET A 305 11.59 -0.91 15.78
N CYS A 306 11.29 0.31 15.33
CA CYS A 306 12.32 1.25 14.86
C CYS A 306 13.37 1.53 15.92
N SER A 307 12.95 1.60 17.16
CA SER A 307 13.84 1.79 18.30
C SER A 307 14.81 0.62 18.47
N MET A 308 14.33 -0.61 18.35
CA MET A 308 15.19 -1.80 18.41
C MET A 308 16.16 -1.86 17.23
N LEU A 309 15.72 -1.42 16.06
CA LEU A 309 16.51 -1.39 14.82
C LEU A 309 17.41 -0.14 14.71
N ARG A 310 17.32 0.79 15.66
CA ARG A 310 18.00 2.10 15.62
C ARG A 310 17.66 2.92 14.37
N ILE A 311 16.41 2.86 13.94
CA ILE A 311 15.88 3.68 12.86
C ILE A 311 15.15 4.86 13.50
N PRO A 312 15.58 6.12 13.30
CA PRO A 312 14.87 7.27 13.81
C PRO A 312 13.48 7.40 13.17
N VAL A 313 12.49 7.78 13.98
CA VAL A 313 11.17 8.18 13.54
C VAL A 313 11.12 9.69 13.55
N ALA A 314 11.12 10.31 12.37
CA ALA A 314 11.23 11.77 12.28
C ALA A 314 9.89 12.50 12.22
N MET A 315 8.82 11.79 11.90
CA MET A 315 7.49 12.36 11.75
C MET A 315 6.45 11.30 12.16
N HIS A 316 5.70 11.56 13.22
CA HIS A 316 4.59 10.70 13.63
C HIS A 316 3.51 11.48 14.39
N ASN A 317 2.28 10.98 14.32
CA ASN A 317 1.12 11.52 15.03
C ASN A 317 0.54 10.52 16.05
N VAL A 318 1.36 9.60 16.52
CA VAL A 318 0.98 8.63 17.56
C VAL A 318 0.85 9.33 18.89
N PRO A 319 -0.28 9.18 19.63
CA PRO A 319 -0.44 9.76 20.96
C PRO A 319 0.63 9.26 21.93
N GLU A 320 1.16 10.17 22.76
CA GLU A 320 2.28 9.86 23.67
C GLU A 320 1.97 8.70 24.62
N GLU A 321 0.74 8.62 25.11
CA GLU A 321 0.29 7.58 26.03
C GLU A 321 0.29 6.15 25.42
N LYS A 322 0.35 6.04 24.09
CA LYS A 322 0.43 4.78 23.37
C LYS A 322 1.86 4.32 23.09
N ILE A 323 2.83 5.21 23.26
CA ILE A 323 4.23 4.91 22.92
C ILE A 323 4.90 4.28 24.14
N PHE A 324 5.32 3.02 23.99
CA PHE A 324 6.16 2.37 24.99
C PHE A 324 7.58 2.92 24.94
N ARG A 325 7.99 3.56 26.04
CA ARG A 325 9.36 4.07 26.21
C ARG A 325 10.02 3.37 27.38
N PRO A 326 10.98 2.46 27.15
CA PRO A 326 11.76 1.85 28.23
C PRO A 326 12.40 2.93 29.11
N ALA A 327 12.43 2.73 30.41
CA ALA A 327 13.02 3.69 31.35
C ALA A 327 14.49 4.05 31.01
N ALA A 328 15.23 3.13 30.40
CA ALA A 328 16.58 3.36 29.90
C ALA A 328 16.66 4.46 28.83
N TRP A 329 15.58 4.70 28.11
CA TRP A 329 15.51 5.72 27.06
C TRP A 329 15.32 7.12 27.61
N ASN A 330 14.70 7.26 28.78
CA ASN A 330 14.60 8.53 29.47
C ASN A 330 15.97 9.10 29.86
N ALA A 331 17.00 8.24 29.90
CA ALA A 331 18.37 8.66 30.15
C ALA A 331 19.06 9.34 28.95
N PHE A 332 18.51 9.21 27.74
CA PHE A 332 19.14 9.73 26.52
C PHE A 332 18.70 11.13 26.12
N GLY A 333 17.86 11.77 26.86
CA GLY A 333 17.51 13.17 26.66
C GLY A 333 16.15 13.54 27.22
N MET A 334 16.01 14.82 27.56
CA MET A 334 14.78 15.38 28.14
C MET A 334 13.80 15.88 27.08
N ASP A 335 14.22 15.88 25.84
CA ASP A 335 13.37 16.28 24.71
C ASP A 335 12.63 15.06 24.17
N LYS A 336 11.34 15.03 24.44
CA LYS A 336 10.48 13.91 24.07
C LYS A 336 10.38 13.69 22.58
N GLU A 337 10.44 14.74 21.79
CA GLU A 337 10.37 14.68 20.33
C GLU A 337 11.67 14.21 19.68
N GLY A 338 12.79 14.42 20.38
CA GLY A 338 14.13 14.06 19.88
C GLY A 338 14.71 12.75 20.41
N GLN A 339 14.01 12.03 21.29
CA GLN A 339 14.59 10.87 21.99
C GLN A 339 15.02 9.74 21.05
N ASP A 340 14.18 9.38 20.12
CA ASP A 340 14.47 8.30 19.14
C ASP A 340 15.59 8.74 18.19
N PHE A 341 15.55 9.99 17.77
CA PHE A 341 16.59 10.60 16.96
C PHE A 341 17.94 10.68 17.69
N ARG A 342 17.93 11.07 18.98
CA ARG A 342 19.16 11.14 19.79
C ARG A 342 19.75 9.78 20.08
N ALA A 343 18.93 8.76 20.32
CA ALA A 343 19.43 7.40 20.47
C ALA A 343 20.19 6.96 19.22
N CYS A 344 19.65 7.23 18.04
CA CYS A 344 20.31 6.95 16.77
C CYS A 344 21.56 7.84 16.55
N GLN A 345 21.56 9.09 16.97
CA GLN A 345 22.73 9.95 16.91
C GLN A 345 23.85 9.46 17.84
N THR A 346 23.51 9.03 19.06
CA THR A 346 24.49 8.61 20.06
C THR A 346 25.12 7.27 19.71
N TYR A 347 24.33 6.30 19.29
CA TYR A 347 24.81 4.95 18.97
C TYR A 347 25.08 4.74 17.49
N GLY A 348 24.61 5.66 16.66
CA GLY A 348 24.67 5.59 15.21
C GLY A 348 23.72 4.54 14.63
N PRO A 349 23.44 4.61 13.33
CA PRO A 349 22.78 3.52 12.62
C PRO A 349 23.64 2.27 12.71
N LEU A 350 23.02 1.08 12.69
CA LEU A 350 23.70 -0.22 12.79
C LEU A 350 24.72 -0.45 11.66
N TYR A 351 24.67 0.36 10.63
CA TYR A 351 25.61 0.37 9.52
C TYR A 351 26.19 1.78 9.35
N LYS A 352 27.47 1.85 9.41
CA LYS A 352 28.26 3.00 8.98
C LYS A 352 28.81 2.73 7.59
#